data_dda61f886a03688aa29a0b747a205d18
#
_entry.id   dda61f886a03688aa29a0b747a205d18
#
_cell.length_a   1.000
_cell.length_b   1.000
_cell.length_c   1.000
_cell.angle_alpha   90.00
_cell.angle_beta   90.00
_cell.angle_gamma   90.00
#
_symmetry.space_group_name_H-M   'P 1'
#
loop_
_entity.id
_entity.type
_entity.pdbx_description
1 polymer ?
#
loop_
_entity_poly.entity_id
_entity_poly.type
_entity_poly.pdbx_seq_one_letter_code
_entity_poly.pdbx_strand_id
1 'polypeptide(L)'
;MKKLITLIAGLLLVALPVGLAGCDDSDKEIYNDGRLVTDVVIPTSMTVYRGMEVSVSGYGFAQGDAIALRAGEDLPAATTVASEKLLTFVIPDGAADQTVYKVVLNRAQDYQVLGSSKMTVQLAIDVDLGKTISGNWGGDAVIRGRGFMATDKLLLEQGGGKFEAPVKGADDSSLTFTIPQNAADGDCEFTLQRGAEEQALGSAKLNLSLGGVTVPDKEGATIKGIVHLAGQGIADVLVSDGDLITKTDANGFYWLNSEKRNELAFVILPAGYDVPTVKAMPQFWQPCTLDANTVEQLDFQLLRADNDSHTMLVATDMHLANRNTPKDYVQFADGFVKELTSAYNSAAPGKVYCLNLGDFSWDLYWYDTKWALPECKQSVEDFNFQMWSVMGNHDNDPYVASDFGAEGPYRQHMGPVYYAMNIGRIHYIMLDNTEYLNTGGSQGTVGSRNYNRRFDDRQLAWLKEELTHVDKSTPIVVGCHCPLYSYSGSGGVSVALQTQADIDKILSCFAGFSNVTFLTGHTHVNRNIQSPTYANVYEQNIAAVCGTWSWTQ
;
A
#
# COMPACT_ATOMS: atom_id res chain seq x y z
N MET A 1 -17.06 -32.24 33.11
CA MET A 1 -16.74 -33.23 32.07
C MET A 1 -15.82 -32.51 31.05
N LYS A 2 -14.54 -32.73 31.24
CA LYS A 2 -13.51 -32.14 30.34
C LYS A 2 -13.50 -32.93 29.04
N LYS A 3 -13.93 -32.32 27.92
CA LYS A 3 -13.67 -32.87 26.59
C LYS A 3 -12.33 -32.29 26.13
N LEU A 4 -11.35 -33.18 26.16
CA LEU A 4 -10.05 -32.99 25.50
C LEU A 4 -10.31 -33.00 23.99
N ILE A 5 -10.23 -31.84 23.32
CA ILE A 5 -10.20 -31.77 21.85
C ILE A 5 -8.73 -31.80 21.47
N THR A 6 -8.26 -32.98 21.09
CA THR A 6 -6.96 -33.18 20.48
C THR A 6 -7.02 -32.61 19.06
N LEU A 7 -6.41 -31.47 18.80
CA LEU A 7 -6.20 -30.96 17.44
C LEU A 7 -5.08 -31.83 16.82
N ILE A 8 -5.49 -32.82 16.02
CA ILE A 8 -4.58 -33.59 15.19
C ILE A 8 -4.24 -32.67 13.98
N ALA A 9 -3.10 -31.98 14.03
CA ALA A 9 -2.48 -31.44 12.83
C ALA A 9 -1.99 -32.63 11.99
N GLY A 10 -2.88 -33.18 11.18
CA GLY A 10 -2.58 -34.27 10.29
C GLY A 10 -1.69 -33.83 9.15
N LEU A 11 -0.38 -33.97 9.32
CA LEU A 11 0.53 -34.00 8.18
C LEU A 11 0.32 -35.32 7.46
N LEU A 12 -0.44 -35.28 6.35
CA LEU A 12 -0.65 -36.45 5.48
C LEU A 12 0.67 -36.73 4.75
N LEU A 13 1.48 -37.65 5.28
CA LEU A 13 2.60 -38.20 4.54
C LEU A 13 2.02 -39.20 3.53
N VAL A 14 1.95 -38.82 2.25
CA VAL A 14 1.70 -39.75 1.16
C VAL A 14 2.94 -40.61 0.96
N ALA A 15 2.94 -41.79 1.54
CA ALA A 15 3.90 -42.84 1.21
C ALA A 15 3.42 -43.53 -0.06
N LEU A 16 4.12 -43.34 -1.17
CA LEU A 16 4.00 -44.17 -2.37
C LEU A 16 4.54 -45.58 -2.05
N PRO A 17 3.78 -46.67 -2.27
CA PRO A 17 4.33 -48.00 -2.13
C PRO A 17 5.17 -48.35 -3.35
N VAL A 18 6.50 -48.44 -3.18
CA VAL A 18 7.34 -49.18 -4.12
C VAL A 18 7.19 -50.66 -3.77
N GLY A 19 6.44 -51.38 -4.59
CA GLY A 19 6.34 -52.82 -4.51
C GLY A 19 7.69 -53.48 -4.83
N LEU A 20 8.25 -54.21 -3.89
CA LEU A 20 9.26 -55.24 -4.17
C LEU A 20 8.63 -56.58 -3.78
N ALA A 21 8.56 -57.44 -4.77
CA ALA A 21 8.16 -58.83 -4.65
C ALA A 21 9.09 -59.61 -3.73
N GLY A 22 8.51 -60.58 -3.03
CA GLY A 22 9.09 -61.30 -1.96
C GLY A 22 10.33 -62.14 -2.27
N CYS A 23 11.05 -62.41 -1.20
CA CYS A 23 11.79 -63.67 -0.98
C CYS A 23 11.90 -63.92 0.51
N ASP A 24 11.44 -65.06 0.84
CA ASP A 24 11.74 -66.01 1.91
C ASP A 24 12.38 -65.54 3.23
N ASP A 25 11.67 -65.88 4.30
CA ASP A 25 12.15 -65.77 5.68
C ASP A 25 13.15 -66.85 6.00
N SER A 26 14.43 -66.46 6.13
CA SER A 26 15.36 -67.09 7.05
C SER A 26 16.61 -66.19 7.17
N ASP A 27 16.98 -65.89 8.43
CA ASP A 27 18.24 -65.27 8.86
C ASP A 27 18.44 -63.81 8.50
N LYS A 28 17.63 -62.92 9.09
CA LYS A 28 18.07 -61.54 9.29
C LYS A 28 19.15 -61.55 10.39
N GLU A 29 20.44 -61.66 9.98
CA GLU A 29 21.53 -61.13 10.79
C GLU A 29 21.19 -59.66 11.10
N ILE A 30 20.98 -59.34 12.37
CA ILE A 30 20.84 -57.98 12.85
C ILE A 30 22.24 -57.36 12.66
N TYR A 31 22.47 -56.66 11.57
CA TYR A 31 23.62 -55.78 11.41
C TYR A 31 23.50 -54.69 12.46
N ASN A 32 24.17 -54.91 13.60
CA ASN A 32 24.34 -53.85 14.59
C ASN A 32 25.46 -52.91 14.06
N ASP A 33 25.03 -51.89 13.30
CA ASP A 33 25.92 -50.86 12.75
C ASP A 33 26.34 -49.82 13.79
N GLY A 34 26.06 -50.10 15.08
CA GLY A 34 26.35 -49.19 16.19
C GLY A 34 25.32 -48.06 16.35
N ARG A 35 24.24 -48.09 15.59
CA ARG A 35 23.16 -47.11 15.79
C ARG A 35 22.28 -47.52 16.96
N LEU A 36 21.86 -46.52 17.74
CA LEU A 36 20.93 -46.71 18.87
C LEU A 36 19.52 -46.95 18.40
N VAL A 37 19.14 -46.30 17.30
CA VAL A 37 17.80 -46.37 16.66
C VAL A 37 17.95 -46.31 15.14
N THR A 38 16.99 -46.91 14.42
CA THR A 38 16.94 -46.97 12.95
C THR A 38 15.63 -46.44 12.41
N ASP A 39 15.60 -46.17 11.09
CA ASP A 39 14.41 -45.70 10.35
C ASP A 39 13.78 -44.42 10.89
N VAL A 40 14.59 -43.53 11.47
CA VAL A 40 14.17 -42.23 11.96
C VAL A 40 14.30 -41.19 10.85
N VAL A 41 13.23 -40.42 10.64
CA VAL A 41 13.20 -39.29 9.71
C VAL A 41 12.89 -38.02 10.47
N ILE A 42 13.85 -37.08 10.48
CA ILE A 42 13.65 -35.73 10.97
C ILE A 42 13.43 -34.82 9.78
N PRO A 43 12.30 -34.08 9.70
CA PRO A 43 12.05 -33.11 8.62
C PRO A 43 13.16 -32.05 8.58
N THR A 44 13.55 -31.64 7.38
CA THR A 44 14.62 -30.61 7.19
C THR A 44 14.21 -29.24 7.68
N SER A 45 12.90 -28.99 7.85
CA SER A 45 12.32 -27.80 8.47
C SER A 45 11.07 -28.14 9.28
N MET A 46 10.86 -27.46 10.39
CA MET A 46 9.67 -27.56 11.23
C MET A 46 9.23 -26.19 11.71
N THR A 47 7.93 -25.93 11.68
CA THR A 47 7.32 -24.81 12.40
C THR A 47 6.84 -25.34 13.75
N VAL A 48 7.33 -24.75 14.83
CA VAL A 48 7.09 -25.20 16.20
C VAL A 48 6.81 -24.02 17.12
N TYR A 49 6.28 -24.29 18.30
CA TYR A 49 6.23 -23.32 19.40
C TYR A 49 6.84 -23.94 20.67
N ARG A 50 7.33 -23.12 21.58
CA ARG A 50 7.88 -23.60 22.85
C ARG A 50 6.80 -24.31 23.65
N GLY A 51 7.16 -25.46 24.21
CA GLY A 51 6.21 -26.35 24.88
C GLY A 51 5.44 -27.28 23.92
N MET A 52 5.62 -27.18 22.60
CA MET A 52 5.00 -28.10 21.64
C MET A 52 5.61 -29.49 21.77
N GLU A 53 4.75 -30.53 21.80
CA GLU A 53 5.18 -31.92 21.71
C GLU A 53 5.41 -32.33 20.26
N VAL A 54 6.60 -32.84 19.96
CA VAL A 54 6.98 -33.34 18.65
C VAL A 54 7.14 -34.87 18.72
N SER A 55 6.50 -35.58 17.81
CA SER A 55 6.58 -37.04 17.71
C SER A 55 7.69 -37.46 16.73
N VAL A 56 8.48 -38.45 17.12
CA VAL A 56 9.52 -39.06 16.30
C VAL A 56 9.25 -40.55 16.19
N SER A 57 9.07 -41.02 14.95
CA SER A 57 8.89 -42.44 14.66
C SER A 57 10.19 -43.09 14.23
N GLY A 58 10.42 -44.35 14.59
CA GLY A 58 11.63 -45.10 14.25
C GLY A 58 11.56 -46.50 14.85
N TYR A 59 12.69 -47.15 15.01
CA TYR A 59 12.81 -48.47 15.68
C TYR A 59 13.96 -48.49 16.67
N GLY A 60 13.73 -49.10 17.83
CA GLY A 60 14.78 -49.30 18.84
C GLY A 60 14.80 -48.26 19.94
N PHE A 61 13.77 -47.40 20.07
CA PHE A 61 13.65 -46.48 21.23
C PHE A 61 13.53 -47.29 22.51
N ALA A 62 14.20 -46.85 23.57
CA ALA A 62 14.26 -47.51 24.87
C ALA A 62 13.97 -46.53 26.01
N GLN A 63 13.46 -47.04 27.11
CA GLN A 63 13.30 -46.24 28.32
C GLN A 63 14.64 -45.64 28.78
N GLY A 64 14.64 -44.38 29.07
CA GLY A 64 15.86 -43.59 29.38
C GLY A 64 16.49 -42.88 28.21
N ASP A 65 15.95 -43.02 26.98
CA ASP A 65 16.32 -42.19 25.86
C ASP A 65 15.90 -40.73 26.13
N ALA A 66 16.79 -39.79 25.80
CA ALA A 66 16.55 -38.37 25.96
C ALA A 66 16.93 -37.62 24.68
N ILE A 67 16.12 -36.66 24.27
CA ILE A 67 16.39 -35.79 23.14
C ILE A 67 17.05 -34.50 23.62
N ALA A 68 18.06 -34.06 22.86
CA ALA A 68 18.60 -32.70 22.93
C ALA A 68 18.56 -32.05 21.54
N LEU A 69 18.33 -30.76 21.50
CA LEU A 69 18.44 -29.91 20.30
C LEU A 69 19.83 -29.25 20.34
N ARG A 70 20.69 -29.53 19.37
CA ARG A 70 22.08 -29.06 19.34
C ARG A 70 22.29 -28.05 18.23
N ALA A 71 22.65 -26.81 18.62
CA ALA A 71 23.06 -25.74 17.71
C ALA A 71 24.26 -24.98 18.33
N GLY A 72 25.34 -25.74 18.64
CA GLY A 72 26.46 -25.32 19.46
C GLY A 72 26.45 -26.14 20.76
N GLU A 73 25.74 -25.66 21.77
CA GLU A 73 25.50 -26.39 23.01
C GLU A 73 24.20 -27.23 22.91
N ASP A 74 24.12 -28.26 23.76
CA ASP A 74 22.93 -29.10 23.86
C ASP A 74 21.83 -28.41 24.68
N LEU A 75 20.66 -28.28 24.08
CA LEU A 75 19.45 -27.82 24.73
C LEU A 75 18.57 -29.07 25.03
N PRO A 76 18.51 -29.54 26.29
CA PRO A 76 17.74 -30.71 26.63
C PRO A 76 16.26 -30.52 26.42
N ALA A 77 15.57 -31.51 25.87
CA ALA A 77 14.14 -31.55 25.65
C ALA A 77 13.47 -32.59 26.55
N ALA A 78 12.38 -32.23 27.22
CA ALA A 78 11.57 -33.20 27.97
C ALA A 78 11.10 -34.29 27.01
N THR A 79 11.49 -35.54 27.29
CA THR A 79 11.33 -36.66 26.36
C THR A 79 10.50 -37.77 26.99
N THR A 80 9.60 -38.35 26.21
CA THR A 80 8.79 -39.52 26.60
C THR A 80 8.90 -40.61 25.54
N VAL A 81 9.31 -41.79 25.93
CA VAL A 81 9.33 -42.96 25.08
C VAL A 81 7.97 -43.70 25.23
N ALA A 82 7.15 -43.57 24.22
CA ALA A 82 5.82 -44.20 24.20
C ALA A 82 5.87 -45.69 23.83
N SER A 83 6.84 -46.07 22.98
CA SER A 83 7.11 -47.44 22.58
C SER A 83 8.50 -47.55 21.92
N GLU A 84 8.93 -48.78 21.59
CA GLU A 84 10.15 -48.98 20.79
C GLU A 84 10.12 -48.32 19.39
N LYS A 85 8.92 -47.87 18.96
CA LYS A 85 8.68 -47.28 17.64
C LYS A 85 8.30 -45.79 17.68
N LEU A 86 8.05 -45.24 18.87
CA LEU A 86 7.54 -43.88 19.02
C LEU A 86 8.17 -43.22 20.26
N LEU A 87 8.79 -42.08 20.04
CA LEU A 87 9.27 -41.19 21.05
C LEU A 87 8.66 -39.79 20.83
N THR A 88 8.35 -39.06 21.90
CA THR A 88 7.96 -37.68 21.84
C THR A 88 8.92 -36.82 22.64
N PHE A 89 9.08 -35.56 22.21
CA PHE A 89 9.83 -34.58 22.98
C PHE A 89 9.18 -33.22 22.91
N VAL A 90 9.37 -32.44 23.95
CA VAL A 90 8.79 -31.08 24.06
C VAL A 90 9.84 -30.07 23.60
N ILE A 91 9.45 -29.14 22.72
CA ILE A 91 10.33 -28.04 22.30
C ILE A 91 10.68 -27.19 23.53
N PRO A 92 11.98 -27.06 23.88
CA PRO A 92 12.41 -26.34 25.06
C PRO A 92 12.19 -24.82 24.95
N ASP A 93 12.03 -24.13 26.09
CA ASP A 93 11.89 -22.67 26.15
C ASP A 93 13.08 -21.91 25.55
N GLY A 94 14.28 -22.51 25.61
CA GLY A 94 15.51 -21.95 25.01
C GLY A 94 15.63 -22.13 23.50
N ALA A 95 14.69 -22.75 22.81
CA ALA A 95 14.75 -22.90 21.35
C ALA A 95 14.66 -21.54 20.66
N ALA A 96 15.65 -21.27 19.78
CA ALA A 96 15.77 -20.02 19.05
C ALA A 96 15.11 -20.12 17.65
N ASP A 97 14.45 -19.05 17.22
CA ASP A 97 13.85 -18.97 15.90
C ASP A 97 14.88 -19.00 14.78
N GLN A 98 14.46 -19.47 13.60
CA GLN A 98 15.26 -19.59 12.36
C GLN A 98 16.58 -20.37 12.54
N THR A 99 16.70 -21.19 13.58
CA THR A 99 17.92 -21.93 13.94
C THR A 99 17.87 -23.35 13.41
N VAL A 100 19.00 -23.82 12.86
CA VAL A 100 19.15 -25.22 12.46
C VAL A 100 19.66 -26.04 13.65
N TYR A 101 18.80 -26.92 14.15
CA TYR A 101 19.14 -27.86 15.24
C TYR A 101 19.40 -29.24 14.69
N LYS A 102 20.46 -29.87 15.21
CA LYS A 102 20.61 -31.34 15.17
C LYS A 102 19.74 -31.92 16.27
N VAL A 103 18.86 -32.85 15.94
CA VAL A 103 18.08 -33.61 16.92
C VAL A 103 18.97 -34.79 17.37
N VAL A 104 19.38 -34.76 18.62
CA VAL A 104 20.34 -35.73 19.18
C VAL A 104 19.60 -36.62 20.19
N LEU A 105 19.66 -37.92 19.99
CA LEU A 105 19.19 -38.91 20.97
C LEU A 105 20.40 -39.31 21.85
N ASN A 106 20.21 -39.21 23.14
CA ASN A 106 21.19 -39.63 24.16
C ASN A 106 20.66 -40.86 24.89
N ARG A 107 21.49 -41.89 25.04
CA ARG A 107 21.22 -43.12 25.80
C ARG A 107 22.44 -43.47 26.65
N ALA A 108 22.36 -43.31 27.95
CA ALA A 108 23.46 -43.49 28.89
C ALA A 108 24.70 -42.66 28.49
N GLN A 109 25.79 -43.32 28.03
CA GLN A 109 27.04 -42.67 27.60
C GLN A 109 27.12 -42.48 26.08
N ASP A 110 26.15 -43.02 25.34
CA ASP A 110 26.12 -42.99 23.89
C ASP A 110 25.17 -41.93 23.37
N TYR A 111 25.41 -41.45 22.15
CA TYR A 111 24.50 -40.57 21.48
C TYR A 111 24.42 -40.87 19.97
N GLN A 112 23.28 -40.50 19.37
CA GLN A 112 23.08 -40.55 17.93
C GLN A 112 22.41 -39.28 17.43
N VAL A 113 22.94 -38.70 16.35
CA VAL A 113 22.28 -37.61 15.63
C VAL A 113 21.20 -38.22 14.73
N LEU A 114 19.95 -37.94 15.01
CA LEU A 114 18.78 -38.47 14.27
C LEU A 114 18.57 -37.72 12.95
N GLY A 115 18.92 -36.44 12.90
CA GLY A 115 18.79 -35.57 11.74
C GLY A 115 18.98 -34.11 12.11
N SER A 116 18.81 -33.24 11.14
CA SER A 116 18.85 -31.78 11.35
C SER A 116 17.57 -31.13 10.82
N SER A 117 17.05 -30.16 11.56
CA SER A 117 15.87 -29.41 11.18
C SER A 117 16.08 -27.92 11.40
N LYS A 118 15.71 -27.10 10.42
CA LYS A 118 15.55 -25.66 10.62
C LYS A 118 14.23 -25.41 11.34
N MET A 119 14.30 -24.88 12.55
CA MET A 119 13.10 -24.59 13.35
C MET A 119 12.67 -23.15 13.19
N THR A 120 11.44 -22.94 12.72
CA THR A 120 10.74 -21.67 12.81
C THR A 120 9.92 -21.69 14.10
N VAL A 121 10.38 -20.97 15.12
CA VAL A 121 9.72 -20.92 16.43
C VAL A 121 8.71 -19.81 16.43
N GLN A 122 7.43 -20.15 16.57
CA GLN A 122 6.32 -19.22 16.67
C GLN A 122 5.83 -19.11 18.13
N LEU A 123 5.12 -18.03 18.41
CA LEU A 123 4.37 -17.91 19.66
C LEU A 123 3.19 -18.91 19.62
N ALA A 124 2.84 -19.51 20.77
CA ALA A 124 1.72 -20.46 20.87
C ALA A 124 0.38 -19.68 20.94
N ILE A 125 0.04 -18.96 19.88
CA ILE A 125 -1.15 -18.11 19.81
C ILE A 125 -2.07 -18.62 18.72
N ASP A 126 -3.33 -18.85 19.09
CA ASP A 126 -4.42 -19.25 18.21
C ASP A 126 -5.49 -18.15 18.24
N VAL A 127 -5.73 -17.50 17.11
CA VAL A 127 -6.55 -16.29 17.02
C VAL A 127 -7.61 -16.43 15.94
N ASP A 128 -8.82 -15.99 16.26
CA ASP A 128 -9.85 -15.68 15.28
C ASP A 128 -10.06 -14.15 15.25
N LEU A 129 -9.45 -13.48 14.28
CA LEU A 129 -9.64 -12.04 14.08
C LEU A 129 -11.04 -11.72 13.55
N GLY A 130 -11.75 -12.71 13.01
CA GLY A 130 -12.93 -12.46 12.21
C GLY A 130 -12.60 -11.67 10.92
N LYS A 131 -13.64 -11.23 10.21
CA LYS A 131 -13.45 -10.45 8.98
C LYS A 131 -13.35 -8.95 9.23
N THR A 132 -13.93 -8.48 10.35
CA THR A 132 -14.05 -7.06 10.65
C THR A 132 -13.94 -6.83 12.16
N ILE A 133 -13.15 -5.84 12.52
CA ILE A 133 -13.06 -5.29 13.88
C ILE A 133 -13.67 -3.90 13.84
N SER A 134 -14.79 -3.69 14.52
CA SER A 134 -15.50 -2.41 14.56
C SER A 134 -15.24 -1.67 15.86
N GLY A 135 -15.12 -0.33 15.80
CA GLY A 135 -14.95 0.51 16.96
C GLY A 135 -14.82 1.98 16.61
N ASN A 136 -14.41 2.78 17.60
CA ASN A 136 -14.12 4.20 17.44
C ASN A 136 -12.64 4.45 17.73
N TRP A 137 -12.06 5.48 17.15
CA TRP A 137 -10.71 5.92 17.51
C TRP A 137 -10.60 6.19 19.02
N GLY A 138 -9.56 5.67 19.65
CA GLY A 138 -9.37 5.74 21.10
C GLY A 138 -10.30 4.85 21.92
N GLY A 139 -11.24 4.17 21.30
CA GLY A 139 -12.09 3.15 21.91
C GLY A 139 -11.39 1.80 22.03
N ASP A 140 -11.98 0.90 22.80
CA ASP A 140 -11.43 -0.43 23.02
C ASP A 140 -11.99 -1.44 22.00
N ALA A 141 -11.12 -2.30 21.51
CA ALA A 141 -11.45 -3.45 20.68
C ALA A 141 -10.86 -4.73 21.29
N VAL A 142 -11.45 -5.88 20.96
CA VAL A 142 -11.07 -7.16 21.54
C VAL A 142 -10.77 -8.16 20.44
N ILE A 143 -9.58 -8.75 20.51
CA ILE A 143 -9.22 -9.93 19.71
C ILE A 143 -9.46 -11.17 20.59
N ARG A 144 -10.17 -12.16 20.07
CA ARG A 144 -10.44 -13.43 20.76
C ARG A 144 -9.48 -14.48 20.27
N GLY A 145 -9.05 -15.36 21.20
CA GLY A 145 -8.09 -16.39 20.85
C GLY A 145 -7.59 -17.11 22.10
N ARG A 146 -6.37 -17.67 22.01
CA ARG A 146 -5.71 -18.37 23.11
C ARG A 146 -4.23 -18.02 23.12
N GLY A 147 -3.62 -18.10 24.31
CA GLY A 147 -2.18 -17.95 24.46
C GLY A 147 -1.71 -16.50 24.58
N PHE A 148 -2.61 -15.53 24.76
CA PHE A 148 -2.23 -14.15 25.03
C PHE A 148 -1.66 -13.98 26.43
N MET A 149 -0.77 -12.99 26.57
CA MET A 149 -0.14 -12.60 27.84
C MET A 149 -0.21 -11.08 28.04
N ALA A 150 -0.23 -10.64 29.28
CA ALA A 150 -0.27 -9.21 29.63
C ALA A 150 0.96 -8.40 29.14
N THR A 151 2.04 -9.09 28.77
CA THR A 151 3.27 -8.49 28.23
C THR A 151 3.27 -8.39 26.70
N ASP A 152 2.23 -8.88 26.04
CA ASP A 152 2.14 -8.84 24.59
C ASP A 152 1.92 -7.43 24.09
N LYS A 153 2.51 -7.13 22.95
CA LYS A 153 2.27 -5.93 22.16
C LYS A 153 1.52 -6.31 20.89
N LEU A 154 0.61 -5.44 20.49
CA LEU A 154 -0.11 -5.59 19.23
C LEU A 154 0.40 -4.55 18.24
N LEU A 155 0.80 -5.00 17.08
CA LEU A 155 1.26 -4.16 15.98
C LEU A 155 0.23 -4.23 14.86
N LEU A 156 -0.15 -3.09 14.34
CA LEU A 156 -1.04 -2.91 13.21
C LEU A 156 -0.23 -2.42 12.01
N GLU A 157 -0.55 -2.91 10.82
CA GLU A 157 0.08 -2.45 9.58
C GLU A 157 -0.99 -2.08 8.57
N GLN A 158 -0.94 -0.83 8.09
CA GLN A 158 -1.83 -0.25 7.09
C GLN A 158 -1.07 0.74 6.22
N GLY A 159 -1.37 0.77 4.90
CA GLY A 159 -0.79 1.74 3.98
C GLY A 159 0.75 1.75 3.97
N GLY A 160 1.40 0.62 4.26
CA GLY A 160 2.85 0.50 4.37
C GLY A 160 3.45 1.02 5.68
N GLY A 161 2.63 1.50 6.62
CA GLY A 161 3.05 1.91 7.96
C GLY A 161 2.75 0.86 9.03
N LYS A 162 3.73 0.54 9.89
CA LYS A 162 3.58 -0.35 11.05
C LYS A 162 3.59 0.47 12.33
N PHE A 163 2.61 0.30 13.21
CA PHE A 163 2.47 1.04 14.46
C PHE A 163 1.89 0.18 15.59
N GLU A 164 2.21 0.54 16.84
CA GLU A 164 1.74 -0.18 18.02
C GLU A 164 0.32 0.26 18.41
N ALA A 165 -0.56 -0.73 18.64
CA ALA A 165 -1.86 -0.53 19.28
C ALA A 165 -1.73 -0.80 20.78
N PRO A 166 -2.04 0.18 21.65
CA PRO A 166 -1.88 0.01 23.09
C PRO A 166 -2.73 -1.13 23.64
N VAL A 167 -2.10 -2.15 24.19
CA VAL A 167 -2.78 -3.27 24.86
C VAL A 167 -3.18 -2.81 26.26
N LYS A 168 -4.48 -2.89 26.57
CA LYS A 168 -5.04 -2.57 27.90
C LYS A 168 -5.06 -3.76 28.83
N GLY A 169 -5.16 -4.94 28.27
CA GLY A 169 -5.15 -6.19 29.03
C GLY A 169 -5.21 -7.40 28.12
N ALA A 170 -4.67 -8.49 28.60
CA ALA A 170 -4.75 -9.78 27.94
C ALA A 170 -4.88 -10.88 28.98
N ASP A 171 -5.66 -11.89 28.65
CA ASP A 171 -5.76 -13.17 29.35
C ASP A 171 -5.64 -14.31 28.32
N ASP A 172 -5.69 -15.57 28.77
CA ASP A 172 -5.54 -16.73 27.88
C ASP A 172 -6.61 -16.82 26.77
N SER A 173 -7.66 -16.01 26.84
CA SER A 173 -8.82 -16.09 25.92
C SER A 173 -9.05 -14.85 25.07
N SER A 174 -8.43 -13.74 25.43
CA SER A 174 -8.65 -12.46 24.75
C SER A 174 -7.53 -11.45 24.97
N LEU A 175 -7.38 -10.56 24.01
CA LEU A 175 -6.53 -9.38 24.09
C LEU A 175 -7.38 -8.14 23.81
N THR A 176 -7.43 -7.22 24.77
CA THR A 176 -8.11 -5.92 24.64
C THR A 176 -7.08 -4.84 24.33
N PHE A 177 -7.32 -4.09 23.28
CA PHE A 177 -6.45 -3.00 22.85
C PHE A 177 -7.25 -1.74 22.55
N THR A 178 -6.58 -0.59 22.63
CA THR A 178 -7.15 0.69 22.20
C THR A 178 -6.88 0.89 20.70
N ILE A 179 -7.91 1.21 19.94
CA ILE A 179 -7.78 1.56 18.51
C ILE A 179 -6.96 2.85 18.41
N PRO A 180 -5.78 2.81 17.76
CA PRO A 180 -4.90 3.97 17.69
C PRO A 180 -5.49 5.12 16.88
N GLN A 181 -5.08 6.36 17.21
CA GLN A 181 -5.54 7.55 16.50
C GLN A 181 -5.02 7.64 15.05
N ASN A 182 -3.93 6.95 14.75
CA ASN A 182 -3.37 6.85 13.40
C ASN A 182 -3.87 5.63 12.62
N ALA A 183 -4.79 4.85 13.17
CA ALA A 183 -5.47 3.80 12.42
C ALA A 183 -6.42 4.41 11.37
N ALA A 184 -6.49 3.79 10.22
CA ALA A 184 -7.42 4.14 9.15
C ALA A 184 -8.58 3.15 9.06
N ASP A 185 -9.71 3.57 8.53
CA ASP A 185 -10.78 2.64 8.10
C ASP A 185 -10.27 1.79 6.92
N GLY A 186 -10.52 0.48 6.92
CA GLY A 186 -10.07 -0.41 5.85
C GLY A 186 -9.26 -1.61 6.32
N ASP A 187 -8.60 -2.28 5.39
CA ASP A 187 -7.83 -3.49 5.65
C ASP A 187 -6.60 -3.22 6.52
N CYS A 188 -6.35 -4.11 7.46
CA CYS A 188 -5.28 -3.99 8.45
C CYS A 188 -4.67 -5.37 8.73
N GLU A 189 -3.35 -5.46 8.70
CA GLU A 189 -2.60 -6.63 9.15
C GLU A 189 -2.30 -6.51 10.64
N PHE A 190 -2.43 -7.62 11.35
CA PHE A 190 -2.22 -7.69 12.79
C PHE A 190 -1.04 -8.61 13.10
N THR A 191 -0.11 -8.12 13.89
CA THR A 191 1.05 -8.88 14.37
C THR A 191 1.14 -8.76 15.89
N LEU A 192 1.32 -9.88 16.57
CA LEU A 192 1.60 -9.89 17.99
C LEU A 192 3.09 -9.99 18.24
N GLN A 193 3.61 -9.19 19.14
CA GLN A 193 5.00 -9.20 19.56
C GLN A 193 5.10 -9.56 21.06
N ARG A 194 5.96 -10.54 21.37
CA ARG A 194 6.30 -10.94 22.74
C ARG A 194 7.81 -10.95 22.91
N GLY A 195 8.35 -9.96 23.61
CA GLY A 195 9.80 -9.75 23.68
C GLY A 195 10.39 -9.45 22.31
N ALA A 196 11.29 -10.31 21.84
CA ALA A 196 11.90 -10.19 20.50
C ALA A 196 11.16 -11.01 19.40
N GLU A 197 10.12 -11.73 19.76
CA GLU A 197 9.42 -12.65 18.84
C GLU A 197 8.15 -11.99 18.32
N GLU A 198 7.89 -12.17 17.03
CA GLU A 198 6.68 -11.70 16.36
C GLU A 198 5.93 -12.88 15.73
N GLN A 199 4.60 -12.82 15.79
CA GLN A 199 3.71 -13.74 15.07
C GLN A 199 2.64 -12.95 14.36
N ALA A 200 2.52 -13.13 13.04
CA ALA A 200 1.38 -12.63 12.29
C ALA A 200 0.09 -13.31 12.77
N LEU A 201 -0.91 -12.51 13.11
CA LEU A 201 -2.24 -12.98 13.51
C LEU A 201 -3.18 -13.09 12.31
N GLY A 202 -2.85 -12.41 11.20
CA GLY A 202 -3.64 -12.31 9.98
C GLY A 202 -4.16 -10.92 9.73
N SER A 203 -5.12 -10.80 8.79
CA SER A 203 -5.74 -9.54 8.39
C SER A 203 -7.22 -9.47 8.76
N ALA A 204 -7.68 -8.27 9.11
CA ALA A 204 -9.09 -7.95 9.29
C ALA A 204 -9.34 -6.52 8.82
N LYS A 205 -10.58 -6.24 8.39
CA LYS A 205 -11.00 -4.87 8.09
C LYS A 205 -11.29 -4.13 9.39
N LEU A 206 -10.62 -2.99 9.63
CA LEU A 206 -11.07 -2.03 10.62
C LEU A 206 -12.28 -1.27 10.07
N ASN A 207 -13.38 -1.24 10.83
CA ASN A 207 -14.57 -0.47 10.54
C ASN A 207 -14.74 0.58 11.64
N LEU A 208 -14.22 1.77 11.38
CA LEU A 208 -14.08 2.84 12.37
C LEU A 208 -15.20 3.86 12.20
N SER A 209 -15.82 4.22 13.31
CA SER A 209 -16.92 5.20 13.30
C SER A 209 -16.55 6.48 14.03
N LEU A 210 -17.21 7.57 13.66
CA LEU A 210 -17.05 8.89 14.28
C LEU A 210 -17.72 9.01 15.68
N GLY A 211 -18.16 7.88 16.24
CA GLY A 211 -18.73 7.88 17.58
C GLY A 211 -20.07 8.62 17.71
N GLY A 212 -20.84 8.68 16.63
CA GLY A 212 -22.15 9.35 16.60
C GLY A 212 -22.10 10.85 16.25
N VAL A 213 -20.98 11.34 15.72
CA VAL A 213 -20.89 12.68 15.16
C VAL A 213 -21.84 12.79 13.96
N THR A 214 -22.75 13.73 14.00
CA THR A 214 -23.67 14.03 12.88
C THR A 214 -23.39 15.44 12.39
N VAL A 215 -23.05 15.57 11.11
CA VAL A 215 -22.91 16.88 10.46
C VAL A 215 -24.31 17.44 10.20
N PRO A 216 -24.69 18.62 10.76
CA PRO A 216 -26.01 19.18 10.56
C PRO A 216 -26.23 19.56 9.10
N ASP A 217 -27.50 19.54 8.67
CA ASP A 217 -27.89 20.09 7.36
C ASP A 217 -27.74 21.61 7.34
N LYS A 218 -27.39 22.13 6.18
CA LYS A 218 -27.32 23.57 5.92
C LYS A 218 -28.05 23.88 4.63
N GLU A 219 -28.87 24.91 4.65
CA GLU A 219 -29.67 25.34 3.48
C GLU A 219 -28.76 25.57 2.26
N GLY A 220 -29.13 24.99 1.13
CA GLY A 220 -28.42 25.09 -0.14
C GLY A 220 -27.21 24.16 -0.27
N ALA A 221 -26.79 23.47 0.80
CA ALA A 221 -25.71 22.51 0.69
C ALA A 221 -26.19 21.18 0.06
N THR A 222 -25.43 20.68 -0.90
CA THR A 222 -25.66 19.40 -1.58
C THR A 222 -24.59 18.37 -1.21
N ILE A 223 -23.44 18.84 -0.72
CA ILE A 223 -22.38 18.03 -0.10
C ILE A 223 -22.09 18.62 1.28
N LYS A 224 -21.97 17.78 2.28
CA LYS A 224 -21.53 18.11 3.64
C LYS A 224 -20.59 17.03 4.15
N GLY A 225 -19.85 17.30 5.20
CA GLY A 225 -18.99 16.31 5.82
C GLY A 225 -18.15 16.86 6.95
N ILE A 226 -17.30 16.01 7.48
CA ILE A 226 -16.30 16.36 8.48
C ILE A 226 -14.91 16.01 7.97
N VAL A 227 -13.95 16.92 8.18
CA VAL A 227 -12.53 16.58 8.08
C VAL A 227 -12.02 16.34 9.49
N HIS A 228 -11.44 15.18 9.74
CA HIS A 228 -11.12 14.77 11.10
C HIS A 228 -9.76 14.06 11.23
N LEU A 229 -9.18 14.15 12.41
CA LEU A 229 -8.11 13.30 12.90
C LEU A 229 -8.68 12.39 14.00
N ALA A 230 -8.72 11.10 13.75
CA ALA A 230 -9.20 10.12 14.73
C ALA A 230 -10.58 10.49 15.35
N GLY A 231 -11.52 10.92 14.54
CA GLY A 231 -12.86 11.31 14.96
C GLY A 231 -12.98 12.73 15.52
N GLN A 232 -11.87 13.44 15.73
CA GLN A 232 -11.87 14.84 16.16
C GLN A 232 -11.80 15.76 14.95
N GLY A 233 -12.77 16.65 14.77
CA GLY A 233 -12.79 17.58 13.66
C GLY A 233 -11.59 18.52 13.63
N ILE A 234 -11.15 18.84 12.43
CA ILE A 234 -10.03 19.76 12.16
C ILE A 234 -10.59 21.01 11.52
N ALA A 235 -10.39 22.15 12.15
CA ALA A 235 -10.82 23.45 11.63
C ALA A 235 -9.89 23.95 10.52
N ASP A 236 -10.40 24.88 9.71
CA ASP A 236 -9.65 25.62 8.68
C ASP A 236 -9.07 24.76 7.54
N VAL A 237 -9.55 23.55 7.34
CA VAL A 237 -9.18 22.69 6.21
C VAL A 237 -10.02 23.02 4.99
N LEU A 238 -9.38 23.16 3.84
CA LEU A 238 -10.05 23.40 2.56
C LEU A 238 -10.61 22.10 1.98
N VAL A 239 -11.83 22.15 1.48
CA VAL A 239 -12.50 21.07 0.76
C VAL A 239 -13.09 21.63 -0.53
N SER A 240 -12.98 20.87 -1.62
CA SER A 240 -13.41 21.28 -2.95
C SER A 240 -14.16 20.16 -3.68
N ASP A 241 -15.01 20.53 -4.63
CA ASP A 241 -15.60 19.65 -5.65
C ASP A 241 -14.97 19.85 -7.04
N GLY A 242 -13.87 20.64 -7.11
CA GLY A 242 -13.23 21.06 -8.35
C GLY A 242 -13.79 22.35 -8.96
N ASP A 243 -14.95 22.81 -8.54
CA ASP A 243 -15.52 24.12 -8.95
C ASP A 243 -15.54 25.12 -7.80
N LEU A 244 -15.92 24.65 -6.63
CA LEU A 244 -16.07 25.45 -5.41
C LEU A 244 -15.04 25.01 -4.36
N ILE A 245 -14.63 25.95 -3.54
CA ILE A 245 -13.79 25.69 -2.36
C ILE A 245 -14.54 26.20 -1.13
N THR A 246 -14.55 25.39 -0.08
CA THR A 246 -15.04 25.76 1.25
C THR A 246 -14.01 25.44 2.31
N LYS A 247 -14.24 25.93 3.52
CA LYS A 247 -13.36 25.70 4.67
C LYS A 247 -14.14 25.07 5.81
N THR A 248 -13.53 24.13 6.51
CA THR A 248 -14.14 23.53 7.70
C THR A 248 -14.28 24.55 8.83
N ASP A 249 -15.34 24.43 9.61
CA ASP A 249 -15.59 25.21 10.82
C ASP A 249 -14.78 24.69 12.03
N ALA A 250 -15.00 25.27 13.22
CA ALA A 250 -14.32 24.88 14.45
C ALA A 250 -14.56 23.42 14.89
N ASN A 251 -15.62 22.78 14.37
CA ASN A 251 -15.93 21.37 14.61
C ASN A 251 -15.39 20.45 13.50
N GLY A 252 -14.70 21.00 12.52
CA GLY A 252 -14.25 20.28 11.33
C GLY A 252 -15.35 20.05 10.28
N PHE A 253 -16.52 20.65 10.44
CA PHE A 253 -17.64 20.48 9.49
C PHE A 253 -17.49 21.40 8.28
N TYR A 254 -17.89 20.91 7.13
CA TYR A 254 -17.93 21.68 5.90
C TYR A 254 -19.24 21.47 5.11
N TRP A 255 -19.56 22.43 4.25
CA TRP A 255 -20.72 22.41 3.37
C TRP A 255 -20.36 23.02 2.02
N LEU A 256 -20.77 22.37 0.94
CA LEU A 256 -20.67 22.84 -0.43
C LEU A 256 -22.06 22.90 -1.07
N ASN A 257 -22.37 24.00 -1.72
CA ASN A 257 -23.52 24.12 -2.61
C ASN A 257 -23.08 23.69 -4.03
N SER A 258 -22.76 22.43 -4.17
CA SER A 258 -22.17 21.84 -5.37
C SER A 258 -23.22 21.46 -6.39
N GLU A 259 -22.94 21.70 -7.66
CA GLU A 259 -23.68 21.11 -8.78
C GLU A 259 -23.27 19.64 -9.04
N LYS A 260 -22.28 19.14 -8.31
CA LYS A 260 -21.74 17.77 -8.39
C LYS A 260 -21.26 17.35 -9.78
N ARG A 261 -20.92 18.32 -10.61
CA ARG A 261 -20.52 18.08 -11.99
C ARG A 261 -19.31 17.15 -12.11
N ASN A 262 -18.32 17.30 -11.22
CA ASN A 262 -17.10 16.51 -11.27
C ASN A 262 -17.25 15.12 -10.62
N GLU A 263 -18.46 14.78 -10.13
CA GLU A 263 -18.81 13.47 -9.55
C GLU A 263 -17.99 13.09 -8.31
N LEU A 264 -17.35 14.07 -7.67
CA LEU A 264 -16.48 13.85 -6.51
C LEU A 264 -16.32 15.12 -5.66
N ALA A 265 -15.83 14.94 -4.43
CA ALA A 265 -15.25 16.00 -3.63
C ALA A 265 -13.91 15.52 -3.04
N PHE A 266 -13.05 16.46 -2.70
CA PHE A 266 -11.71 16.18 -2.18
C PHE A 266 -11.27 17.19 -1.14
N VAL A 267 -10.40 16.74 -0.24
CA VAL A 267 -9.74 17.59 0.74
C VAL A 267 -8.43 18.14 0.15
N ILE A 268 -8.19 19.43 0.29
CA ILE A 268 -6.88 20.04 0.03
C ILE A 268 -6.03 19.80 1.28
N LEU A 269 -5.11 18.85 1.20
CA LEU A 269 -4.33 18.37 2.34
C LEU A 269 -3.57 19.53 3.02
N PRO A 270 -3.80 19.81 4.31
CA PRO A 270 -3.06 20.84 5.03
C PRO A 270 -1.66 20.36 5.46
N ALA A 271 -0.73 21.28 5.64
CA ALA A 271 0.62 20.99 6.14
C ALA A 271 0.59 20.28 7.51
N GLY A 272 1.52 19.35 7.73
CA GLY A 272 1.62 18.56 8.97
C GLY A 272 0.60 17.42 9.07
N TYR A 273 -0.07 17.13 7.96
CA TYR A 273 -0.98 15.99 7.83
C TYR A 273 -0.65 15.15 6.61
N ASP A 274 -1.21 13.96 6.61
CA ASP A 274 -1.25 12.99 5.53
C ASP A 274 -2.68 12.46 5.38
N VAL A 275 -2.94 11.67 4.36
CA VAL A 275 -4.20 10.95 4.20
C VAL A 275 -3.96 9.44 4.31
N PRO A 276 -4.96 8.64 4.68
CA PRO A 276 -4.87 7.19 4.55
C PRO A 276 -4.47 6.78 3.14
N THR A 277 -3.77 5.66 3.02
CA THR A 277 -3.34 5.12 1.74
C THR A 277 -3.89 3.71 1.57
N VAL A 278 -4.51 3.45 0.44
CA VAL A 278 -4.97 2.11 0.07
C VAL A 278 -4.27 1.71 -1.22
N LYS A 279 -3.44 0.67 -1.18
CA LYS A 279 -2.74 0.16 -2.36
C LYS A 279 -2.03 1.28 -3.13
N ALA A 280 -1.16 2.02 -2.48
CA ALA A 280 -0.44 3.19 -2.96
C ALA A 280 -1.30 4.43 -3.26
N MET A 281 -2.62 4.33 -3.30
CA MET A 281 -3.50 5.45 -3.64
C MET A 281 -3.88 6.27 -2.41
N PRO A 282 -3.56 7.58 -2.36
CA PRO A 282 -3.96 8.46 -1.27
C PRO A 282 -5.48 8.67 -1.25
N GLN A 283 -6.09 8.55 -0.06
CA GLN A 283 -7.54 8.63 0.14
C GLN A 283 -7.95 10.07 0.47
N PHE A 284 -7.75 11.00 -0.46
CA PHE A 284 -8.06 12.43 -0.28
C PHE A 284 -9.34 12.88 -0.97
N TRP A 285 -9.99 11.99 -1.72
CA TRP A 285 -11.22 12.27 -2.47
C TRP A 285 -12.26 11.16 -2.28
N GLN A 286 -13.51 11.49 -2.49
CA GLN A 286 -14.64 10.56 -2.48
C GLN A 286 -15.58 10.86 -3.64
N PRO A 287 -16.15 9.83 -4.28
CA PRO A 287 -17.15 10.02 -5.31
C PRO A 287 -18.46 10.54 -4.72
N CYS A 288 -19.24 11.28 -5.52
CA CYS A 288 -20.62 11.62 -5.24
C CYS A 288 -21.49 11.36 -6.47
N THR A 289 -22.81 11.34 -6.27
CA THR A 289 -23.75 11.21 -7.39
C THR A 289 -23.89 12.52 -8.14
N LEU A 290 -24.32 12.45 -9.41
CA LEU A 290 -24.64 13.63 -10.23
C LEU A 290 -25.93 14.34 -9.79
N ASP A 291 -26.69 13.81 -8.83
CA ASP A 291 -27.93 14.41 -8.37
C ASP A 291 -27.68 15.58 -7.40
N ALA A 292 -27.67 16.78 -7.94
CA ALA A 292 -27.55 18.02 -7.17
C ALA A 292 -28.75 18.32 -6.25
N ASN A 293 -29.81 17.52 -6.27
CA ASN A 293 -30.96 17.68 -5.36
C ASN A 293 -30.83 16.84 -4.09
N THR A 294 -29.89 15.90 -4.04
CA THR A 294 -29.61 15.10 -2.84
C THR A 294 -28.48 15.70 -2.03
N VAL A 295 -28.57 15.60 -0.71
CA VAL A 295 -27.48 15.97 0.21
C VAL A 295 -26.68 14.70 0.53
N GLU A 296 -25.39 14.71 0.20
CA GLU A 296 -24.47 13.60 0.50
C GLU A 296 -23.47 14.00 1.58
N GLN A 297 -23.19 13.07 2.48
CA GLN A 297 -22.14 13.26 3.49
C GLN A 297 -20.87 12.53 3.06
N LEU A 298 -19.78 13.29 2.89
CA LEU A 298 -18.46 12.81 2.51
C LEU A 298 -17.47 13.23 3.60
N ASP A 299 -16.98 12.27 4.36
CA ASP A 299 -16.09 12.53 5.49
C ASP A 299 -14.64 12.21 5.11
N PHE A 300 -13.69 13.07 5.52
CA PHE A 300 -12.28 12.90 5.20
C PHE A 300 -11.44 12.69 6.47
N GLN A 301 -10.74 11.57 6.53
CA GLN A 301 -9.77 11.30 7.58
C GLN A 301 -8.41 11.89 7.21
N LEU A 302 -7.80 12.61 8.14
CA LEU A 302 -6.39 12.99 8.08
C LEU A 302 -5.57 12.25 9.13
N LEU A 303 -4.29 12.09 8.86
CA LEU A 303 -3.31 11.48 9.74
C LEU A 303 -2.24 12.51 10.10
N ARG A 304 -1.71 12.51 11.33
CA ARG A 304 -0.56 13.36 11.65
C ARG A 304 0.66 12.90 10.89
N ALA A 305 1.38 13.84 10.31
CA ALA A 305 2.63 13.58 9.58
C ALA A 305 3.69 14.61 9.92
N ASP A 306 4.89 14.14 10.23
CA ASP A 306 6.11 14.97 10.22
C ASP A 306 6.68 14.88 8.80
N ASN A 307 6.27 15.83 7.95
CA ASN A 307 6.61 15.88 6.53
C ASN A 307 7.29 17.18 6.10
N ASP A 308 7.76 17.97 7.05
CA ASP A 308 8.55 19.19 6.77
C ASP A 308 9.81 18.87 5.96
N SER A 309 10.43 17.71 6.24
CA SER A 309 11.49 17.13 5.42
C SER A 309 10.91 15.92 4.68
N HIS A 310 10.81 16.03 3.36
CA HIS A 310 10.29 14.93 2.53
C HIS A 310 11.04 14.82 1.21
N THR A 311 10.91 13.65 0.59
CA THR A 311 11.39 13.38 -0.77
C THR A 311 10.19 13.12 -1.67
N MET A 312 10.12 13.81 -2.81
CA MET A 312 9.15 13.53 -3.87
C MET A 312 9.87 12.78 -5.00
N LEU A 313 9.57 11.49 -5.17
CA LEU A 313 10.01 10.70 -6.32
C LEU A 313 9.09 11.01 -7.49
N VAL A 314 9.64 11.45 -8.61
CA VAL A 314 8.84 11.89 -9.76
C VAL A 314 9.04 10.92 -10.91
N ALA A 315 7.92 10.43 -11.46
CA ALA A 315 7.86 9.55 -12.62
C ALA A 315 6.83 10.07 -13.63
N THR A 316 6.94 9.70 -14.89
CA THR A 316 6.01 10.12 -15.94
C THR A 316 6.04 9.14 -17.10
N ASP A 317 5.00 9.17 -17.93
CA ASP A 317 4.95 8.44 -19.20
C ASP A 317 5.29 6.95 -19.03
N MET A 318 4.56 6.29 -18.17
CA MET A 318 4.72 4.85 -17.93
C MET A 318 4.14 4.02 -19.06
N HIS A 319 3.10 4.51 -19.74
CA HIS A 319 2.45 3.89 -20.91
C HIS A 319 2.19 2.39 -20.72
N LEU A 320 1.56 2.02 -19.62
CA LEU A 320 1.25 0.62 -19.33
C LEU A 320 0.09 0.15 -20.22
N ALA A 321 0.34 -0.87 -21.02
CA ALA A 321 -0.60 -1.33 -22.03
C ALA A 321 -0.71 -2.86 -22.16
N ASN A 322 0.13 -3.64 -21.53
CA ASN A 322 0.22 -5.10 -21.66
C ASN A 322 0.25 -5.59 -23.13
N ARG A 323 0.87 -4.80 -24.03
CA ARG A 323 0.71 -5.01 -25.48
C ARG A 323 1.58 -6.13 -26.04
N ASN A 324 2.66 -6.49 -25.54
CA ASN A 324 3.57 -7.50 -26.14
C ASN A 324 3.71 -8.73 -25.26
N THR A 325 2.65 -9.13 -24.67
CA THR A 325 2.43 -10.23 -23.76
C THR A 325 3.68 -10.99 -23.32
N PRO A 326 4.29 -10.70 -22.24
CA PRO A 326 4.03 -9.73 -21.17
C PRO A 326 5.08 -8.58 -21.11
N LYS A 327 5.65 -8.14 -22.23
CA LYS A 327 6.86 -7.29 -22.27
C LYS A 327 6.73 -5.96 -21.55
N ASP A 328 5.67 -5.18 -21.83
CA ASP A 328 5.54 -3.84 -21.24
C ASP A 328 5.46 -3.94 -19.73
N TYR A 329 4.55 -4.77 -19.22
CA TYR A 329 4.37 -5.00 -17.79
C TYR A 329 5.60 -5.65 -17.13
N VAL A 330 6.24 -6.62 -17.80
CA VAL A 330 7.45 -7.26 -17.25
C VAL A 330 8.60 -6.28 -17.15
N GLN A 331 8.82 -5.43 -18.16
CA GLN A 331 9.86 -4.40 -18.10
C GLN A 331 9.56 -3.37 -17.01
N PHE A 332 8.29 -3.00 -16.82
CA PHE A 332 7.87 -2.13 -15.73
C PHE A 332 8.14 -2.80 -14.37
N ALA A 333 7.65 -4.01 -14.15
CA ALA A 333 7.77 -4.72 -12.87
C ALA A 333 9.22 -5.10 -12.54
N ASP A 334 9.97 -5.63 -13.52
CA ASP A 334 11.35 -6.09 -13.31
C ASP A 334 12.41 -4.98 -13.37
N GLY A 335 12.10 -3.86 -14.00
CA GLY A 335 12.98 -2.69 -14.12
C GLY A 335 12.53 -1.57 -13.18
N PHE A 336 11.59 -0.77 -13.64
CA PHE A 336 11.21 0.49 -12.99
C PHE A 336 10.72 0.31 -11.55
N VAL A 337 9.87 -0.67 -11.27
CA VAL A 337 9.37 -0.91 -9.89
C VAL A 337 10.52 -1.20 -8.93
N LYS A 338 11.51 -1.98 -9.36
CA LYS A 338 12.70 -2.28 -8.54
C LYS A 338 13.58 -1.05 -8.34
N GLU A 339 13.76 -0.23 -9.38
CA GLU A 339 14.52 1.03 -9.28
C GLU A 339 13.82 2.04 -8.37
N LEU A 340 12.50 2.20 -8.51
CA LEU A 340 11.71 3.09 -7.67
C LEU A 340 11.71 2.62 -6.20
N THR A 341 11.59 1.32 -5.95
CA THR A 341 11.69 0.73 -4.61
C THR A 341 13.08 0.95 -4.02
N SER A 342 14.14 0.80 -4.82
CA SER A 342 15.51 1.10 -4.39
C SER A 342 15.70 2.59 -4.07
N ALA A 343 15.14 3.48 -4.88
CA ALA A 343 15.18 4.93 -4.64
C ALA A 343 14.43 5.29 -3.36
N TYR A 344 13.25 4.71 -3.14
CA TYR A 344 12.49 4.86 -1.91
C TYR A 344 13.30 4.43 -0.67
N ASN A 345 13.90 3.25 -0.70
CA ASN A 345 14.69 2.73 0.41
C ASN A 345 16.00 3.51 0.67
N SER A 346 16.50 4.22 -0.35
CA SER A 346 17.75 5.01 -0.29
C SER A 346 17.49 6.49 -0.04
N ALA A 347 16.22 6.93 0.00
CA ALA A 347 15.88 8.32 0.23
C ALA A 347 16.36 8.80 1.60
N ALA A 348 16.60 10.10 1.72
CA ALA A 348 17.00 10.72 2.98
C ALA A 348 15.97 10.45 4.08
N PRO A 349 16.36 10.48 5.37
CA PRO A 349 15.40 10.36 6.47
C PRO A 349 14.25 11.36 6.31
N GLY A 350 13.02 10.88 6.51
CA GLY A 350 11.80 11.66 6.34
C GLY A 350 10.74 10.90 5.54
N LYS A 351 9.65 11.59 5.25
CA LYS A 351 8.57 11.03 4.42
C LYS A 351 8.97 10.96 2.95
N VAL A 352 8.57 9.92 2.28
CA VAL A 352 8.78 9.73 0.83
C VAL A 352 7.44 9.58 0.14
N TYR A 353 7.23 10.35 -0.90
CA TYR A 353 6.04 10.35 -1.76
C TYR A 353 6.44 10.08 -3.20
N CYS A 354 5.51 9.63 -4.01
CA CYS A 354 5.68 9.51 -5.45
C CYS A 354 4.69 10.42 -6.17
N LEU A 355 5.13 11.04 -7.25
CA LEU A 355 4.30 11.83 -8.16
C LEU A 355 4.42 11.27 -9.57
N ASN A 356 3.32 10.78 -10.11
CA ASN A 356 3.17 10.42 -11.52
C ASN A 356 2.65 11.62 -12.30
N LEU A 357 3.39 12.08 -13.30
CA LEU A 357 3.04 13.25 -14.12
C LEU A 357 2.23 12.91 -15.38
N GLY A 358 1.43 11.84 -15.33
CA GLY A 358 0.53 11.47 -16.41
C GLY A 358 1.09 10.44 -17.39
N ASP A 359 0.24 10.06 -18.35
CA ASP A 359 0.47 8.95 -19.26
C ASP A 359 0.83 7.66 -18.51
N PHE A 360 0.05 7.40 -17.44
CA PHE A 360 0.17 6.19 -16.66
C PHE A 360 -0.26 4.98 -17.49
N SER A 361 -1.38 5.13 -18.20
CA SER A 361 -1.92 4.14 -19.14
C SER A 361 -1.57 4.49 -20.60
N TRP A 362 -2.01 3.66 -21.50
CA TRP A 362 -1.96 3.94 -22.94
C TRP A 362 -3.33 3.67 -23.56
N ASP A 363 -4.13 4.72 -23.73
CA ASP A 363 -5.53 4.71 -24.17
C ASP A 363 -5.81 3.82 -25.39
N LEU A 364 -4.90 3.79 -26.37
CA LEU A 364 -5.05 2.98 -27.59
C LEU A 364 -5.24 1.49 -27.29
N TYR A 365 -4.75 1.01 -26.15
CA TYR A 365 -4.78 -0.39 -25.77
C TYR A 365 -5.80 -0.71 -24.67
N TRP A 366 -6.56 0.26 -24.18
CA TRP A 366 -7.54 0.04 -23.10
C TRP A 366 -8.51 -1.09 -23.44
N TYR A 367 -9.02 -1.11 -24.68
CA TYR A 367 -10.00 -2.09 -25.12
C TYR A 367 -9.36 -3.27 -25.85
N ASP A 368 -8.27 -3.05 -26.57
CA ASP A 368 -7.58 -4.06 -27.36
C ASP A 368 -6.88 -5.11 -26.48
N THR A 369 -6.07 -4.66 -25.53
CA THR A 369 -5.38 -5.56 -24.58
C THR A 369 -6.06 -5.66 -23.22
N LYS A 370 -7.18 -4.96 -23.02
CA LYS A 370 -7.91 -4.87 -21.75
C LYS A 370 -7.01 -4.42 -20.61
N TRP A 371 -6.28 -3.35 -20.86
CA TRP A 371 -5.35 -2.76 -19.90
C TRP A 371 -5.59 -1.25 -19.84
N ALA A 372 -6.45 -0.84 -18.92
CA ALA A 372 -6.82 0.54 -18.68
C ALA A 372 -6.34 1.02 -17.29
N LEU A 373 -6.88 2.11 -16.78
CA LEU A 373 -6.50 2.68 -15.48
C LEU A 373 -6.64 1.71 -14.30
N PRO A 374 -7.67 0.85 -14.20
CA PRO A 374 -7.76 -0.14 -13.13
C PRO A 374 -6.58 -1.11 -13.09
N GLU A 375 -6.16 -1.64 -14.24
CA GLU A 375 -5.04 -2.56 -14.34
C GLU A 375 -3.70 -1.85 -14.10
N CYS A 376 -3.55 -0.60 -14.57
CA CYS A 376 -2.38 0.22 -14.26
C CYS A 376 -2.29 0.49 -12.76
N LYS A 377 -3.39 0.83 -12.11
CA LYS A 377 -3.46 1.02 -10.66
C LYS A 377 -3.07 -0.25 -9.90
N GLN A 378 -3.54 -1.42 -10.36
CA GLN A 378 -3.17 -2.71 -9.78
C GLN A 378 -1.66 -2.98 -9.89
N SER A 379 -1.00 -2.49 -10.94
CA SER A 379 0.45 -2.68 -11.14
C SER A 379 1.33 -2.00 -10.07
N VAL A 380 0.80 -1.07 -9.32
CA VAL A 380 1.50 -0.31 -8.28
C VAL A 380 0.94 -0.55 -6.88
N GLU A 381 -0.04 -1.45 -6.73
CA GLU A 381 -0.72 -1.66 -5.45
C GLU A 381 0.18 -2.17 -4.31
N ASP A 382 1.29 -2.82 -4.66
CA ASP A 382 2.28 -3.31 -3.69
C ASP A 382 3.28 -2.24 -3.24
N PHE A 383 3.17 -0.99 -3.74
CA PHE A 383 4.01 0.10 -3.27
C PHE A 383 3.64 0.46 -1.82
N ASN A 384 4.65 0.60 -0.98
CA ASN A 384 4.49 0.98 0.43
C ASN A 384 4.59 2.49 0.67
N PHE A 385 4.33 3.31 -0.36
CA PHE A 385 4.32 4.77 -0.32
C PHE A 385 3.16 5.33 -1.13
N GLN A 386 2.78 6.58 -0.86
CA GLN A 386 1.71 7.25 -1.59
C GLN A 386 2.14 7.66 -2.98
N MET A 387 1.32 7.34 -3.99
CA MET A 387 1.48 7.79 -5.36
C MET A 387 0.37 8.78 -5.72
N TRP A 388 0.73 10.05 -5.82
CA TRP A 388 -0.09 11.12 -6.34
C TRP A 388 0.00 11.14 -7.86
N SER A 389 -1.04 11.57 -8.56
CA SER A 389 -1.07 11.47 -10.02
C SER A 389 -1.64 12.71 -10.68
N VAL A 390 -1.06 13.05 -11.82
CA VAL A 390 -1.58 13.98 -12.81
C VAL A 390 -2.16 13.16 -13.98
N MET A 391 -3.16 13.69 -14.65
CA MET A 391 -3.70 13.08 -15.87
C MET A 391 -2.83 13.44 -17.08
N GLY A 392 -2.57 12.47 -17.98
CA GLY A 392 -1.92 12.68 -19.26
C GLY A 392 -2.85 12.46 -20.45
N ASN A 393 -2.38 12.76 -21.66
CA ASN A 393 -3.22 12.63 -22.86
C ASN A 393 -3.60 11.16 -23.19
N HIS A 394 -2.84 10.20 -22.70
CA HIS A 394 -3.14 8.77 -22.87
C HIS A 394 -3.94 8.17 -21.72
N ASP A 395 -4.39 8.98 -20.75
CA ASP A 395 -5.26 8.55 -19.65
C ASP A 395 -6.75 8.87 -19.90
N ASN A 396 -7.10 9.22 -21.13
CA ASN A 396 -8.44 9.53 -21.62
C ASN A 396 -9.11 8.31 -22.28
N ASP A 397 -10.44 8.20 -22.16
CA ASP A 397 -11.21 7.15 -22.85
C ASP A 397 -11.26 7.42 -24.37
N PRO A 398 -10.60 6.58 -25.22
CA PRO A 398 -10.55 6.79 -26.67
C PRO A 398 -11.88 6.54 -27.38
N TYR A 399 -12.91 6.01 -26.70
CA TYR A 399 -14.24 5.81 -27.26
C TYR A 399 -15.17 7.01 -27.04
N VAL A 400 -14.77 7.99 -26.22
CA VAL A 400 -15.59 9.14 -25.87
C VAL A 400 -15.13 10.38 -26.62
N ALA A 401 -16.07 11.09 -27.26
CA ALA A 401 -15.74 12.24 -28.11
C ALA A 401 -15.50 13.55 -27.33
N SER A 402 -16.14 13.75 -26.18
CA SER A 402 -16.00 14.98 -25.39
C SER A 402 -14.85 14.86 -24.39
N ASP A 403 -14.15 15.96 -24.17
CA ASP A 403 -13.08 16.10 -23.18
C ASP A 403 -13.53 15.62 -21.79
N PHE A 404 -14.47 16.30 -21.18
CA PHE A 404 -15.00 15.95 -19.86
C PHE A 404 -15.49 14.49 -19.75
N GLY A 405 -16.09 13.95 -20.82
CA GLY A 405 -16.54 12.56 -20.81
C GLY A 405 -15.38 11.57 -20.89
N ALA A 406 -14.32 11.90 -21.66
CA ALA A 406 -13.14 11.04 -21.80
C ALA A 406 -12.32 10.95 -20.53
N GLU A 407 -12.36 11.98 -19.67
CA GLU A 407 -11.77 11.98 -18.32
C GLU A 407 -12.55 11.14 -17.31
N GLY A 408 -13.78 10.71 -17.61
CA GLY A 408 -14.65 9.99 -16.67
C GLY A 408 -13.99 8.82 -15.96
N PRO A 409 -13.34 7.88 -16.67
CA PRO A 409 -12.60 6.78 -16.04
C PRO A 409 -11.48 7.25 -15.12
N TYR A 410 -10.78 8.35 -15.46
CA TYR A 410 -9.75 8.92 -14.58
C TYR A 410 -10.37 9.41 -13.28
N ARG A 411 -11.45 10.23 -13.35
CA ARG A 411 -12.15 10.69 -12.15
C ARG A 411 -12.66 9.54 -11.29
N GLN A 412 -13.12 8.46 -11.91
CA GLN A 412 -13.63 7.28 -11.21
C GLN A 412 -12.53 6.47 -10.50
N HIS A 413 -11.35 6.36 -11.08
CA HIS A 413 -10.30 5.44 -10.61
C HIS A 413 -9.12 6.15 -9.94
N MET A 414 -8.76 7.36 -10.41
CA MET A 414 -7.59 8.10 -9.96
C MET A 414 -7.94 9.33 -9.10
N GLY A 415 -9.16 9.86 -9.25
CA GLY A 415 -9.64 11.03 -8.52
C GLY A 415 -9.72 12.31 -9.37
N PRO A 416 -9.68 13.49 -8.74
CA PRO A 416 -9.83 14.75 -9.45
C PRO A 416 -8.71 14.95 -10.47
N VAL A 417 -9.05 15.51 -11.63
CA VAL A 417 -8.07 15.81 -12.70
C VAL A 417 -7.18 17.01 -12.34
N TYR A 418 -7.62 17.85 -11.40
CA TYR A 418 -6.81 18.89 -10.78
C TYR A 418 -7.14 19.02 -9.29
N TYR A 419 -6.11 19.31 -8.49
CA TYR A 419 -6.21 19.43 -7.03
C TYR A 419 -4.95 20.07 -6.45
N ALA A 420 -4.97 20.37 -5.15
CA ALA A 420 -3.80 20.88 -4.44
C ALA A 420 -3.58 20.15 -3.11
N MET A 421 -2.36 20.23 -2.59
CA MET A 421 -1.96 19.67 -1.30
C MET A 421 -0.76 20.40 -0.74
N ASN A 422 -0.65 20.45 0.59
CA ASN A 422 0.55 20.93 1.27
C ASN A 422 1.32 19.73 1.85
N ILE A 423 2.55 19.56 1.42
CA ILE A 423 3.47 18.60 2.04
C ILE A 423 4.60 19.40 2.68
N GLY A 424 4.65 19.40 4.00
CA GLY A 424 5.55 20.26 4.76
C GLY A 424 5.37 21.73 4.41
N ARG A 425 6.43 22.35 3.92
CA ARG A 425 6.46 23.79 3.59
C ARG A 425 6.24 24.10 2.11
N ILE A 426 5.91 23.08 1.31
CA ILE A 426 5.72 23.23 -0.13
C ILE A 426 4.24 23.03 -0.45
N HIS A 427 3.71 23.91 -1.28
CA HIS A 427 2.37 23.80 -1.83
C HIS A 427 2.45 23.16 -3.22
N TYR A 428 1.87 21.98 -3.34
CA TYR A 428 1.80 21.21 -4.58
C TYR A 428 0.45 21.42 -5.24
N ILE A 429 0.45 21.69 -6.54
CA ILE A 429 -0.77 21.85 -7.34
C ILE A 429 -0.68 20.92 -8.54
N MET A 430 -1.65 20.03 -8.67
CA MET A 430 -1.76 19.14 -9.81
C MET A 430 -2.81 19.70 -10.78
N LEU A 431 -2.45 19.84 -12.05
CA LEU A 431 -3.30 20.43 -13.07
C LEU A 431 -3.38 19.53 -14.29
N ASP A 432 -4.55 19.49 -14.90
CA ASP A 432 -4.72 18.95 -16.24
C ASP A 432 -4.49 20.04 -17.29
N ASN A 433 -3.66 19.75 -18.28
CA ASN A 433 -3.41 20.65 -19.40
C ASN A 433 -3.55 19.98 -20.76
N THR A 434 -4.43 18.98 -20.80
CA THR A 434 -4.76 18.21 -22.01
C THR A 434 -6.24 18.36 -22.34
N GLU A 435 -6.61 19.28 -23.21
CA GLU A 435 -7.98 19.35 -23.75
C GLU A 435 -8.15 18.30 -24.86
N TYR A 436 -8.85 17.20 -24.56
CA TYR A 436 -8.97 16.05 -25.46
C TYR A 436 -10.00 16.26 -26.55
N LEU A 437 -9.56 16.31 -27.80
CA LEU A 437 -10.38 16.55 -29.00
C LEU A 437 -10.61 15.25 -29.76
N ASN A 438 -11.32 14.31 -29.19
CA ASN A 438 -11.45 12.96 -29.71
C ASN A 438 -12.60 12.85 -30.73
N THR A 439 -12.51 13.56 -31.85
CA THR A 439 -13.55 13.51 -32.88
C THR A 439 -13.75 12.09 -33.43
N GLY A 440 -15.02 11.69 -33.60
CA GLY A 440 -15.37 10.37 -34.11
C GLY A 440 -15.33 9.25 -33.06
N GLY A 441 -14.94 9.53 -31.82
CA GLY A 441 -15.02 8.56 -30.73
C GLY A 441 -16.47 8.18 -30.42
N SER A 442 -16.74 6.88 -30.27
CA SER A 442 -18.04 6.33 -29.86
C SER A 442 -17.85 4.95 -29.24
N GLN A 443 -18.88 4.47 -28.53
CA GLN A 443 -18.81 3.14 -27.94
C GLN A 443 -18.39 2.08 -28.95
N GLY A 444 -17.29 1.39 -28.70
CA GLY A 444 -16.72 0.36 -29.56
C GLY A 444 -15.88 0.91 -30.73
N THR A 445 -15.61 2.22 -30.79
CA THR A 445 -14.80 2.83 -31.86
C THR A 445 -13.85 3.89 -31.30
N VAL A 446 -12.56 3.67 -31.52
CA VAL A 446 -11.51 4.65 -31.20
C VAL A 446 -11.67 5.89 -32.08
N GLY A 447 -11.66 7.07 -31.45
CA GLY A 447 -11.71 8.34 -32.17
C GLY A 447 -10.34 8.82 -32.67
N SER A 448 -10.23 10.10 -32.99
CA SER A 448 -9.01 10.74 -33.49
C SER A 448 -7.89 10.81 -32.46
N ARG A 449 -8.24 10.80 -31.18
CA ARG A 449 -7.31 10.96 -30.05
C ARG A 449 -6.44 12.23 -30.12
N ASN A 450 -6.92 13.27 -30.80
CA ASN A 450 -6.26 14.57 -30.84
C ASN A 450 -6.52 15.34 -29.54
N TYR A 451 -5.66 16.27 -29.21
CA TYR A 451 -5.78 17.13 -28.04
C TYR A 451 -5.08 18.48 -28.26
N ASN A 452 -5.55 19.50 -27.56
CA ASN A 452 -4.85 20.76 -27.37
C ASN A 452 -4.08 20.73 -26.04
N ARG A 453 -2.95 21.41 -25.99
CA ARG A 453 -2.16 21.59 -24.78
C ARG A 453 -2.51 22.93 -24.16
N ARG A 454 -3.51 22.93 -23.30
CA ARG A 454 -4.00 24.15 -22.63
C ARG A 454 -4.75 23.80 -21.34
N PHE A 455 -4.86 24.77 -20.45
CA PHE A 455 -5.65 24.66 -19.24
C PHE A 455 -7.08 25.14 -19.47
N ASP A 456 -8.08 24.41 -18.97
CA ASP A 456 -9.48 24.83 -19.01
C ASP A 456 -9.71 26.11 -18.18
N ASP A 457 -10.57 26.99 -18.66
CA ASP A 457 -10.90 28.26 -17.98
C ASP A 457 -11.56 28.04 -16.60
N ARG A 458 -12.29 26.94 -16.39
CA ARG A 458 -12.86 26.57 -15.07
C ARG A 458 -11.77 26.19 -14.08
N GLN A 459 -10.86 25.32 -14.51
CA GLN A 459 -9.69 24.96 -13.72
C GLN A 459 -8.85 26.19 -13.33
N LEU A 460 -8.68 27.14 -14.26
CA LEU A 460 -7.97 28.39 -13.97
C LEU A 460 -8.74 29.29 -12.99
N ALA A 461 -10.06 29.26 -13.01
CA ALA A 461 -10.90 29.96 -12.03
C ALA A 461 -10.74 29.33 -10.63
N TRP A 462 -10.81 28.01 -10.55
CA TRP A 462 -10.56 27.25 -9.33
C TRP A 462 -9.15 27.52 -8.78
N LEU A 463 -8.12 27.47 -9.63
CA LEU A 463 -6.73 27.74 -9.25
C LEU A 463 -6.56 29.14 -8.67
N LYS A 464 -7.20 30.14 -9.25
CA LYS A 464 -7.13 31.51 -8.74
C LYS A 464 -7.74 31.62 -7.35
N GLU A 465 -8.87 30.97 -7.12
CA GLU A 465 -9.52 30.91 -5.80
C GLU A 465 -8.64 30.18 -4.80
N GLU A 466 -8.11 29.01 -5.16
CA GLU A 466 -7.25 28.20 -4.32
C GLU A 466 -6.02 28.99 -3.85
N LEU A 467 -5.35 29.67 -4.77
CA LEU A 467 -4.15 30.48 -4.49
C LEU A 467 -4.42 31.71 -3.59
N THR A 468 -5.69 32.08 -3.35
CA THR A 468 -6.03 33.10 -2.34
C THR A 468 -5.81 32.60 -0.91
N HIS A 469 -5.80 31.30 -0.72
CA HIS A 469 -5.56 30.65 0.57
C HIS A 469 -4.10 30.33 0.86
N VAL A 470 -3.19 30.60 -0.10
CA VAL A 470 -1.76 30.29 -0.01
C VAL A 470 -0.95 31.56 0.25
N ASP A 471 -0.07 31.52 1.26
CA ASP A 471 0.86 32.63 1.52
C ASP A 471 1.80 32.83 0.34
N LYS A 472 2.00 34.09 -0.08
CA LYS A 472 2.82 34.44 -1.25
C LYS A 472 4.31 34.07 -1.12
N SER A 473 4.79 33.82 0.10
CA SER A 473 6.14 33.34 0.37
C SER A 473 6.30 31.82 0.24
N THR A 474 5.18 31.07 0.15
CA THR A 474 5.20 29.61 0.05
C THR A 474 5.78 29.19 -1.30
N PRO A 475 6.79 28.30 -1.33
CA PRO A 475 7.24 27.67 -2.57
C PRO A 475 6.13 26.83 -3.20
N ILE A 476 5.94 26.95 -4.50
CA ILE A 476 4.93 26.21 -5.25
C ILE A 476 5.58 25.23 -6.20
N VAL A 477 5.07 24.00 -6.22
CA VAL A 477 5.37 23.00 -7.24
C VAL A 477 4.09 22.66 -7.98
N VAL A 478 4.08 22.87 -9.29
CA VAL A 478 2.95 22.56 -10.17
C VAL A 478 3.28 21.31 -10.98
N GLY A 479 2.52 20.25 -10.82
CA GLY A 479 2.56 19.07 -11.68
C GLY A 479 1.52 19.19 -12.80
N CYS A 480 1.93 19.08 -14.05
CA CYS A 480 1.04 18.91 -15.21
C CYS A 480 1.73 18.04 -16.27
N HIS A 481 0.97 17.45 -17.18
CA HIS A 481 1.55 16.49 -18.12
C HIS A 481 2.33 17.16 -19.23
N CYS A 482 1.70 18.03 -20.01
CA CYS A 482 2.34 18.69 -21.15
C CYS A 482 3.23 19.86 -20.71
N PRO A 483 4.44 20.04 -21.31
CA PRO A 483 5.31 21.16 -20.98
C PRO A 483 4.74 22.49 -21.45
N LEU A 484 5.13 23.57 -20.74
CA LEU A 484 4.83 24.94 -21.11
C LEU A 484 5.74 25.43 -22.22
N TYR A 485 7.00 25.01 -22.15
CA TYR A 485 8.07 25.46 -23.04
C TYR A 485 8.81 24.30 -23.70
N SER A 486 9.48 24.61 -24.79
CA SER A 486 10.38 23.72 -25.54
C SER A 486 11.55 24.50 -26.07
N TYR A 487 12.59 23.83 -26.55
CA TYR A 487 13.65 24.46 -27.32
C TYR A 487 13.31 24.45 -28.80
N SER A 488 13.47 25.61 -29.45
CA SER A 488 13.41 25.69 -30.92
C SER A 488 14.65 25.05 -31.56
N GLY A 489 14.56 24.70 -32.84
CA GLY A 489 15.69 24.18 -33.59
C GLY A 489 16.89 25.11 -33.67
N SER A 490 16.74 26.41 -33.39
CA SER A 490 17.79 27.41 -33.26
C SER A 490 18.36 27.53 -31.83
N GLY A 491 17.92 26.72 -30.89
CA GLY A 491 18.38 26.72 -29.49
C GLY A 491 17.70 27.72 -28.57
N GLY A 492 16.76 28.53 -29.08
CA GLY A 492 15.95 29.45 -28.28
C GLY A 492 14.76 28.74 -27.61
N VAL A 493 14.24 29.34 -26.52
CA VAL A 493 13.01 28.87 -25.88
C VAL A 493 11.80 29.21 -26.76
N SER A 494 10.91 28.23 -26.94
CA SER A 494 9.65 28.36 -27.68
C SER A 494 8.48 27.88 -26.83
N VAL A 495 7.27 28.32 -27.16
CA VAL A 495 6.03 27.89 -26.54
C VAL A 495 5.75 26.42 -26.92
N ALA A 496 5.42 25.61 -25.94
CA ALA A 496 5.00 24.22 -26.11
C ALA A 496 3.49 24.02 -25.85
N LEU A 497 2.84 24.90 -25.07
CA LEU A 497 1.38 24.97 -25.02
C LEU A 497 0.80 25.40 -26.37
N GLN A 498 -0.53 25.39 -26.49
CA GLN A 498 -1.20 25.69 -27.76
C GLN A 498 -0.85 27.10 -28.29
N THR A 499 -0.79 28.09 -27.39
CA THR A 499 -0.43 29.48 -27.72
C THR A 499 0.34 30.16 -26.59
N GLN A 500 0.98 31.31 -26.90
CA GLN A 500 1.56 32.18 -25.88
C GLN A 500 0.50 32.69 -24.89
N ALA A 501 -0.72 32.94 -25.37
CA ALA A 501 -1.81 33.39 -24.51
C ALA A 501 -2.21 32.34 -23.46
N ASP A 502 -2.09 31.05 -23.77
CA ASP A 502 -2.34 29.98 -22.79
C ASP A 502 -1.25 29.98 -21.70
N ILE A 503 0.00 30.23 -22.06
CA ILE A 503 1.09 30.44 -21.06
C ILE A 503 0.79 31.65 -20.18
N ASP A 504 0.42 32.79 -20.78
CA ASP A 504 0.16 34.03 -20.03
C ASP A 504 -1.05 33.87 -19.09
N LYS A 505 -2.07 33.13 -19.48
CA LYS A 505 -3.22 32.80 -18.63
C LYS A 505 -2.80 32.04 -17.36
N ILE A 506 -2.09 30.92 -17.51
CA ILE A 506 -1.70 30.09 -16.37
C ILE A 506 -0.67 30.83 -15.49
N LEU A 507 0.35 31.42 -16.07
CA LEU A 507 1.42 32.04 -15.29
C LEU A 507 0.96 33.31 -14.56
N SER A 508 -0.05 34.02 -15.08
CA SER A 508 -0.66 35.16 -14.38
C SER A 508 -1.33 34.77 -13.06
N CYS A 509 -1.78 33.52 -12.89
CA CYS A 509 -2.34 33.03 -11.63
C CYS A 509 -1.29 33.07 -10.49
N PHE A 510 -0.02 32.90 -10.82
CA PHE A 510 1.09 32.87 -9.87
C PHE A 510 1.73 34.25 -9.62
N ALA A 511 1.08 35.31 -10.03
CA ALA A 511 1.58 36.66 -9.77
C ALA A 511 1.73 36.92 -8.27
N GLY A 512 2.91 37.41 -7.88
CA GLY A 512 3.27 37.69 -6.48
C GLY A 512 3.88 36.52 -5.71
N PHE A 513 3.85 35.29 -6.21
CA PHE A 513 4.64 34.19 -5.66
C PHE A 513 6.11 34.30 -6.12
N SER A 514 7.05 34.01 -5.23
CA SER A 514 8.48 34.20 -5.49
C SER A 514 9.17 33.00 -6.12
N ASN A 515 8.60 31.81 -5.97
CA ASN A 515 9.21 30.55 -6.42
C ASN A 515 8.11 29.57 -6.89
N VAL A 516 8.05 29.35 -8.19
CA VAL A 516 7.09 28.45 -8.83
C VAL A 516 7.84 27.50 -9.77
N THR A 517 7.78 26.21 -9.48
CA THR A 517 8.42 25.18 -10.30
C THR A 517 7.35 24.31 -10.96
N PHE A 518 7.36 24.23 -12.28
CA PHE A 518 6.56 23.27 -13.04
C PHE A 518 7.33 21.99 -13.24
N LEU A 519 6.69 20.85 -12.94
CA LEU A 519 7.16 19.51 -13.26
C LEU A 519 6.27 18.95 -14.37
N THR A 520 6.87 18.55 -15.48
CA THR A 520 6.12 18.11 -16.68
C THR A 520 6.74 16.84 -17.29
N GLY A 521 5.97 16.11 -18.09
CA GLY A 521 6.36 14.89 -18.80
C GLY A 521 6.20 15.01 -20.32
N HIS A 522 5.48 14.07 -20.95
CA HIS A 522 4.97 14.10 -22.32
C HIS A 522 6.04 14.03 -23.43
N THR A 523 7.15 14.73 -23.32
CA THR A 523 8.15 14.80 -24.40
C THR A 523 9.21 13.71 -24.31
N HIS A 524 9.17 12.87 -23.27
CA HIS A 524 10.08 11.75 -23.02
C HIS A 524 11.57 12.14 -22.89
N VAL A 525 11.86 13.42 -22.62
CA VAL A 525 13.25 13.92 -22.48
C VAL A 525 13.40 14.85 -21.27
N ASN A 526 14.54 14.81 -20.64
CA ASN A 526 14.86 15.78 -19.58
C ASN A 526 15.18 17.16 -20.16
N ARG A 527 14.51 18.18 -19.65
CA ARG A 527 14.78 19.58 -19.99
C ARG A 527 14.55 20.47 -18.78
N ASN A 528 15.37 21.51 -18.66
CA ASN A 528 15.24 22.53 -17.64
C ASN A 528 15.15 23.88 -18.33
N ILE A 529 14.07 24.61 -18.13
CA ILE A 529 13.80 25.88 -18.78
C ILE A 529 13.40 26.93 -17.74
N GLN A 530 14.14 28.01 -17.69
CA GLN A 530 13.68 29.23 -17.01
C GLN A 530 12.68 29.93 -17.92
N SER A 531 11.51 30.31 -17.39
CA SER A 531 10.53 31.06 -18.17
C SER A 531 11.16 32.34 -18.71
N PRO A 532 11.02 32.64 -20.02
CA PRO A 532 11.60 33.85 -20.61
C PRO A 532 10.88 35.13 -20.19
N THR A 533 9.65 35.03 -19.69
CA THR A 533 8.79 36.17 -19.33
C THR A 533 8.52 36.30 -17.84
N TYR A 534 8.59 35.22 -17.08
CA TYR A 534 8.24 35.16 -15.66
C TYR A 534 9.44 34.65 -14.85
N ALA A 535 10.23 35.57 -14.32
CA ALA A 535 11.50 35.27 -13.64
C ALA A 535 11.36 34.38 -12.38
N ASN A 536 10.16 34.32 -11.79
CA ASN A 536 9.83 33.47 -10.65
C ASN A 536 9.41 32.05 -11.06
N VAL A 537 9.33 31.73 -12.36
CA VAL A 537 8.82 30.47 -12.89
C VAL A 537 9.94 29.66 -13.54
N TYR A 538 10.12 28.44 -13.09
CA TYR A 538 11.05 27.46 -13.63
C TYR A 538 10.29 26.19 -14.04
N GLU A 539 10.67 25.57 -15.14
CA GLU A 539 10.09 24.31 -15.62
C GLU A 539 11.15 23.22 -15.71
N GLN A 540 10.81 22.06 -15.18
CA GLN A 540 11.58 20.83 -15.33
C GLN A 540 10.72 19.79 -16.03
N ASN A 541 11.06 19.46 -17.25
CA ASN A 541 10.47 18.35 -18.00
C ASN A 541 11.26 17.08 -17.73
N ILE A 542 10.56 16.00 -17.40
CA ILE A 542 11.11 14.72 -16.95
C ILE A 542 11.09 13.72 -18.10
N ALA A 543 12.13 12.90 -18.21
CA ALA A 543 12.19 11.82 -19.19
C ALA A 543 11.20 10.68 -18.82
N ALA A 544 10.67 10.03 -19.84
CA ALA A 544 9.70 8.95 -19.68
C ALA A 544 10.29 7.69 -19.03
N VAL A 545 9.49 7.05 -18.21
CA VAL A 545 9.78 5.72 -17.66
C VAL A 545 9.85 4.66 -18.77
N CYS A 546 8.96 4.73 -19.75
CA CYS A 546 8.93 3.79 -20.87
C CYS A 546 10.03 3.99 -21.93
N GLY A 547 10.91 4.99 -21.77
CA GLY A 547 11.96 5.34 -22.72
C GLY A 547 11.49 6.35 -23.79
N THR A 548 12.19 6.41 -24.94
CA THR A 548 11.99 7.51 -25.93
C THR A 548 10.60 7.51 -26.57
N TRP A 549 10.02 6.35 -26.85
CA TRP A 549 8.72 6.23 -27.51
C TRP A 549 7.79 5.19 -26.85
N SER A 550 8.36 4.12 -26.35
CA SER A 550 7.63 3.05 -25.67
C SER A 550 8.63 2.09 -25.03
N TRP A 551 8.13 1.13 -24.26
CA TRP A 551 8.93 0.01 -23.76
C TRP A 551 9.67 -0.65 -24.91
N THR A 552 10.99 -0.69 -24.80
CA THR A 552 11.86 -1.21 -25.87
C THR A 552 11.66 -2.71 -26.06
N GLN A 553 11.86 -3.14 -27.29
CA GLN A 553 11.75 -4.56 -27.67
C GLN A 553 12.97 -5.36 -27.23
#